data_22eba6a04e14b43d253ec3db9f94de0e
#
_entry.id   22eba6a04e14b43d253ec3db9f94de0e
#
_cell.length_a   1.000
_cell.length_b   1.000
_cell.length_c   1.000
_cell.angle_alpha   90.00
_cell.angle_beta   90.00
_cell.angle_gamma   90.00
#
_symmetry.space_group_name_H-M   'P 1'
#
loop_
_entity.id
_entity.type
_entity.pdbx_description
1 polymer ?
#
loop_
_entity_poly.entity_id
_entity_poly.type
_entity_poly.pdbx_seq_one_letter_code
_entity_poly.pdbx_strand_id
1 'polypeptide(L)'
;MSNINAIVIIPAKTDSTRLKKKNLRVIDGKTLVEHSIEYALSSDLVKTIIVTSESDEVRDIVENYFQPPDYNNSGKMIYLQHREESYMGEREVADVYVDSFKRYDAYRKSDITHVVGIQPDHPDRTNNLDDMIRYFIDNKYDDLVTVDRFGTRNGSIRIVKAEYVKNGTMSRRVGTMLDDCTNIHSEEDLKQAEMNIQNG
;
A
#
# COMPACT_ATOMS: atom_id res chain seq x y z
N MET A 1 15.56 19.00 9.63
CA MET A 1 14.69 18.13 8.79
C MET A 1 13.83 17.34 9.75
N SER A 2 12.52 17.38 9.61
CA SER A 2 11.63 16.54 10.43
C SER A 2 11.97 15.08 10.15
N ASN A 3 12.11 14.27 11.21
CA ASN A 3 12.39 12.85 11.07
C ASN A 3 11.19 12.19 10.37
N ILE A 4 11.38 11.72 9.14
CA ILE A 4 10.34 11.03 8.38
C ILE A 4 10.31 9.59 8.88
N ASN A 5 9.18 9.17 9.40
CA ASN A 5 8.91 7.78 9.79
C ASN A 5 7.58 7.37 9.17
N ALA A 6 7.65 6.71 8.01
CA ALA A 6 6.49 6.30 7.25
C ALA A 6 6.17 4.82 7.50
N ILE A 7 4.87 4.52 7.61
CA ILE A 7 4.32 3.16 7.62
C ILE A 7 3.55 2.92 6.33
N VAL A 8 3.75 1.77 5.72
CA VAL A 8 2.96 1.30 4.57
C VAL A 8 1.87 0.34 5.04
N ILE A 9 0.67 0.46 4.49
CA ILE A 9 -0.44 -0.47 4.70
C ILE A 9 -0.90 -0.99 3.33
N ILE A 10 -0.87 -2.31 3.18
CA ILE A 10 -1.25 -3.05 1.96
C ILE A 10 -2.51 -3.87 2.26
N PRO A 11 -3.70 -3.44 1.78
CA PRO A 11 -4.95 -4.19 1.95
C PRO A 11 -5.02 -5.33 0.92
N ALA A 12 -4.86 -6.56 1.35
CA ALA A 12 -4.77 -7.74 0.50
C ALA A 12 -5.92 -8.73 0.73
N LYS A 13 -7.18 -8.28 0.57
CA LYS A 13 -8.35 -9.16 0.65
C LYS A 13 -8.42 -10.15 -0.52
N THR A 14 -9.02 -11.32 -0.30
CA THR A 14 -9.16 -12.36 -1.33
C THR A 14 -10.60 -12.54 -1.84
N ASP A 15 -11.58 -11.89 -1.25
CA ASP A 15 -13.00 -11.93 -1.61
C ASP A 15 -13.39 -11.06 -2.82
N SER A 16 -12.46 -10.83 -3.74
CA SER A 16 -12.68 -9.99 -4.93
C SER A 16 -13.77 -10.57 -5.84
N THR A 17 -14.80 -9.76 -6.13
CA THR A 17 -15.98 -10.18 -6.91
C THR A 17 -15.75 -10.13 -8.43
N ARG A 18 -15.01 -9.14 -8.94
CA ARG A 18 -14.74 -8.95 -10.38
C ARG A 18 -13.69 -9.91 -10.92
N LEU A 19 -12.61 -10.11 -10.18
CA LEU A 19 -11.53 -11.04 -10.52
C LEU A 19 -11.21 -11.90 -9.29
N LYS A 20 -11.58 -13.19 -9.34
CA LYS A 20 -11.45 -14.11 -8.20
C LYS A 20 -10.01 -14.15 -7.70
N LYS A 21 -9.84 -14.03 -6.37
CA LYS A 21 -8.53 -14.02 -5.70
C LYS A 21 -7.54 -13.02 -6.34
N LYS A 22 -8.02 -11.87 -6.75
CA LYS A 22 -7.26 -10.86 -7.52
C LYS A 22 -5.84 -10.66 -6.96
N ASN A 23 -5.71 -10.41 -5.68
CA ASN A 23 -4.43 -10.08 -5.06
C ASN A 23 -3.40 -11.24 -5.03
N LEU A 24 -3.87 -12.47 -5.30
CA LEU A 24 -3.03 -13.67 -5.44
C LEU A 24 -2.72 -14.02 -6.91
N ARG A 25 -3.21 -13.23 -7.87
CA ARG A 25 -2.87 -13.45 -9.29
C ARG A 25 -1.40 -13.14 -9.52
N VAL A 26 -0.78 -13.97 -10.35
CA VAL A 26 0.66 -13.90 -10.64
C VAL A 26 0.87 -13.20 -11.97
N ILE A 27 1.76 -12.21 -11.99
CA ILE A 27 2.31 -11.56 -13.18
C ILE A 27 3.82 -11.45 -12.99
N ASP A 28 4.58 -11.65 -14.04
CA ASP A 28 6.05 -11.62 -14.01
C ASP A 28 6.65 -12.43 -12.83
N GLY A 29 6.07 -13.63 -12.58
CA GLY A 29 6.54 -14.57 -11.55
C GLY A 29 6.19 -14.23 -10.09
N LYS A 30 5.44 -13.14 -9.82
CA LYS A 30 5.05 -12.69 -8.47
C LYS A 30 3.58 -12.41 -8.37
N THR A 31 2.99 -12.63 -7.19
CA THR A 31 1.62 -12.21 -6.91
C THR A 31 1.50 -10.69 -6.82
N LEU A 32 0.31 -10.14 -7.00
CA LEU A 32 0.07 -8.69 -6.85
C LEU A 32 0.42 -8.19 -5.43
N VAL A 33 0.25 -9.05 -4.41
CA VAL A 33 0.68 -8.75 -3.03
C VAL A 33 2.20 -8.63 -2.96
N GLU A 34 2.96 -9.56 -3.56
CA GLU A 34 4.42 -9.54 -3.58
C GLU A 34 4.97 -8.30 -4.29
N HIS A 35 4.41 -7.93 -5.45
CA HIS A 35 4.76 -6.67 -6.12
C HIS A 35 4.61 -5.46 -5.21
N SER A 36 3.54 -5.40 -4.41
CA SER A 36 3.31 -4.29 -3.49
C SER A 36 4.24 -4.30 -2.28
N ILE A 37 4.58 -5.49 -1.75
CA ILE A 37 5.56 -5.63 -0.66
C ILE A 37 6.93 -5.17 -1.15
N GLU A 38 7.39 -5.63 -2.31
CA GLU A 38 8.69 -5.25 -2.86
C GLU A 38 8.76 -3.76 -3.21
N TYR A 39 7.69 -3.19 -3.76
CA TYR A 39 7.61 -1.76 -3.98
C TYR A 39 7.73 -0.97 -2.66
N ALA A 40 7.09 -1.41 -1.58
CA ALA A 40 7.24 -0.81 -0.26
C ALA A 40 8.65 -1.02 0.32
N LEU A 41 9.27 -2.17 0.08
CA LEU A 41 10.62 -2.48 0.51
C LEU A 41 11.68 -1.63 -0.19
N SER A 42 11.45 -1.16 -1.39
CA SER A 42 12.39 -0.30 -2.15
C SER A 42 12.55 1.10 -1.57
N SER A 43 11.64 1.57 -0.72
CA SER A 43 11.69 2.92 -0.11
C SER A 43 12.60 2.98 1.10
N ASP A 44 13.51 3.94 1.18
CA ASP A 44 14.36 4.17 2.38
C ASP A 44 13.62 4.91 3.50
N LEU A 45 12.51 5.57 3.19
CA LEU A 45 11.71 6.35 4.15
C LEU A 45 10.69 5.49 4.90
N VAL A 46 10.36 4.31 4.38
CA VAL A 46 9.45 3.35 5.01
C VAL A 46 10.23 2.46 5.97
N LYS A 47 9.74 2.35 7.21
CA LYS A 47 10.34 1.49 8.25
C LYS A 47 9.46 0.31 8.62
N THR A 48 8.17 0.41 8.37
CA THR A 48 7.19 -0.61 8.72
C THR A 48 6.23 -0.84 7.58
N ILE A 49 5.96 -2.10 7.26
CA ILE A 49 4.98 -2.53 6.26
C ILE A 49 3.95 -3.40 6.98
N ILE A 50 2.68 -3.11 6.80
CA ILE A 50 1.57 -3.91 7.27
C ILE A 50 0.83 -4.47 6.07
N VAL A 51 0.74 -5.78 5.97
CA VAL A 51 -0.19 -6.45 5.05
C VAL A 51 -1.41 -6.84 5.85
N THR A 52 -2.60 -6.40 5.45
CA THR A 52 -3.84 -6.75 6.14
C THR A 52 -4.70 -7.67 5.28
N SER A 53 -4.96 -8.87 5.79
CA SER A 53 -5.70 -9.92 5.06
C SER A 53 -6.41 -10.86 6.02
N GLU A 54 -7.47 -11.50 5.52
CA GLU A 54 -8.16 -12.62 6.16
C GLU A 54 -7.63 -13.98 5.69
N SER A 55 -6.79 -14.01 4.64
CA SER A 55 -6.41 -15.22 3.91
C SER A 55 -5.12 -15.85 4.46
N ASP A 56 -5.16 -17.18 4.65
CA ASP A 56 -3.97 -17.96 4.99
C ASP A 56 -2.94 -17.95 3.83
N GLU A 57 -3.39 -17.94 2.58
CA GLU A 57 -2.50 -17.88 1.41
C GLU A 57 -1.69 -16.56 1.40
N VAL A 58 -2.31 -15.44 1.78
CA VAL A 58 -1.58 -14.16 1.94
C VAL A 58 -0.64 -14.21 3.14
N ARG A 59 -1.03 -14.94 4.21
CA ARG A 59 -0.13 -15.16 5.35
C ARG A 59 1.14 -15.88 4.92
N ASP A 60 1.01 -16.98 4.19
CA ASP A 60 2.15 -17.77 3.70
C ASP A 60 3.10 -16.92 2.84
N ILE A 61 2.55 -16.05 1.98
CA ILE A 61 3.35 -15.10 1.21
C ILE A 61 4.13 -14.16 2.13
N VAL A 62 3.45 -13.54 3.09
CA VAL A 62 4.09 -12.56 3.99
C VAL A 62 5.16 -13.25 4.84
N GLU A 63 4.91 -14.47 5.33
CA GLU A 63 5.86 -15.25 6.13
C GLU A 63 7.16 -15.55 5.37
N ASN A 64 7.13 -15.70 4.04
CA ASN A 64 8.33 -15.87 3.23
C ASN A 64 9.27 -14.65 3.27
N TYR A 65 8.76 -13.45 3.58
CA TYR A 65 9.55 -12.24 3.79
C TYR A 65 10.09 -12.10 5.23
N PHE A 66 9.67 -12.97 6.16
CA PHE A 66 10.11 -12.96 7.57
C PHE A 66 11.30 -13.88 7.88
N GLN A 67 11.91 -14.54 6.91
CA GLN A 67 12.95 -15.55 7.17
C GLN A 67 14.06 -15.03 8.09
N PRO A 68 14.20 -15.55 9.35
CA PRO A 68 15.37 -15.27 10.18
C PRO A 68 16.61 -16.03 9.63
N PRO A 69 17.83 -15.52 9.75
CA PRO A 69 18.28 -14.38 10.53
C PRO A 69 18.37 -13.06 9.77
N ASP A 70 18.00 -13.07 8.54
CA ASP A 70 18.03 -11.88 7.69
C ASP A 70 16.62 -11.27 7.70
N TYR A 71 16.36 -10.38 8.68
CA TYR A 71 15.39 -9.33 8.46
C TYR A 71 15.64 -8.77 7.05
N ASN A 72 14.86 -9.20 6.03
CA ASN A 72 15.02 -8.73 4.67
C ASN A 72 16.13 -7.66 4.65
N ASN A 73 17.28 -7.83 4.05
CA ASN A 73 18.48 -6.98 4.14
C ASN A 73 18.25 -5.44 4.28
N SER A 74 17.00 -5.02 4.28
CA SER A 74 16.52 -3.64 4.38
C SER A 74 16.36 -3.11 5.82
N GLY A 75 16.39 -3.97 6.85
CA GLY A 75 16.13 -3.57 8.24
C GLY A 75 14.70 -3.11 8.53
N LYS A 76 13.74 -3.41 7.63
CA LYS A 76 12.33 -3.02 7.77
C LYS A 76 11.52 -4.12 8.45
N MET A 77 10.50 -3.72 9.20
CA MET A 77 9.57 -4.64 9.82
C MET A 77 8.36 -4.88 8.91
N ILE A 78 8.02 -6.14 8.67
CA ILE A 78 6.80 -6.52 7.96
C ILE A 78 5.88 -7.21 8.95
N TYR A 79 4.63 -6.82 8.96
CA TYR A 79 3.59 -7.40 9.82
C TYR A 79 2.42 -7.88 8.99
N LEU A 80 1.93 -9.07 9.30
CA LEU A 80 0.60 -9.49 8.88
C LEU A 80 -0.40 -9.07 9.96
N GLN A 81 -1.44 -8.35 9.58
CA GLN A 81 -2.60 -8.08 10.42
C GLN A 81 -3.80 -8.84 9.90
N HIS A 82 -4.47 -9.59 10.80
CA HIS A 82 -5.76 -10.17 10.46
C HIS A 82 -6.77 -9.06 10.17
N ARG A 83 -7.46 -9.16 9.02
CA ARG A 83 -8.50 -8.22 8.62
C ARG A 83 -9.82 -8.65 9.25
N GLU A 84 -10.39 -7.77 10.06
CA GLU A 84 -11.66 -8.01 10.73
C GLU A 84 -12.82 -8.10 9.72
N GLU A 85 -13.82 -8.95 9.99
CA GLU A 85 -15.00 -9.12 9.14
C GLU A 85 -15.72 -7.79 8.85
N SER A 86 -15.75 -6.88 9.82
CA SER A 86 -16.35 -5.55 9.68
C SER A 86 -15.70 -4.69 8.60
N TYR A 87 -14.48 -5.02 8.17
CA TYR A 87 -13.72 -4.35 7.11
C TYR A 87 -13.62 -5.17 5.82
N MET A 88 -14.43 -6.23 5.71
CA MET A 88 -14.58 -7.02 4.48
C MET A 88 -15.64 -6.45 3.54
N GLY A 89 -15.79 -7.05 2.37
CA GLY A 89 -16.80 -6.68 1.38
C GLY A 89 -16.51 -5.34 0.70
N GLU A 90 -17.54 -4.51 0.54
CA GLU A 90 -17.49 -3.22 -0.17
C GLU A 90 -17.07 -2.03 0.70
N ARG A 91 -16.39 -2.28 1.83
CA ARG A 91 -15.88 -1.20 2.66
C ARG A 91 -14.85 -0.35 1.91
N GLU A 92 -14.92 0.94 2.16
CA GLU A 92 -13.92 1.88 1.66
C GLU A 92 -12.52 1.50 2.12
N VAL A 93 -11.57 1.46 1.19
CA VAL A 93 -10.17 1.11 1.50
C VAL A 93 -9.54 2.07 2.52
N ALA A 94 -10.03 3.31 2.58
CA ALA A 94 -9.59 4.28 3.57
C ALA A 94 -9.88 3.84 5.01
N ASP A 95 -11.02 3.17 5.26
CA ASP A 95 -11.36 2.64 6.58
C ASP A 95 -10.38 1.55 7.01
N VAL A 96 -9.91 0.73 6.05
CA VAL A 96 -8.90 -0.30 6.29
C VAL A 96 -7.56 0.32 6.69
N TYR A 97 -7.15 1.41 6.03
CA TYR A 97 -5.93 2.13 6.42
C TYR A 97 -6.03 2.70 7.83
N VAL A 98 -7.17 3.29 8.17
CA VAL A 98 -7.43 3.85 9.50
C VAL A 98 -7.39 2.77 10.57
N ASP A 99 -8.10 1.66 10.38
CA ASP A 99 -8.14 0.55 11.33
C ASP A 99 -6.74 -0.06 11.53
N SER A 100 -6.08 -0.44 10.45
CA SER A 100 -4.75 -1.05 10.52
C SER A 100 -3.74 -0.16 11.23
N PHE A 101 -3.74 1.15 10.92
CA PHE A 101 -2.85 2.09 11.56
C PHE A 101 -3.17 2.26 13.06
N LYS A 102 -4.44 2.43 13.43
CA LYS A 102 -4.85 2.59 14.83
C LYS A 102 -4.48 1.37 15.69
N ARG A 103 -4.68 0.16 15.17
CA ARG A 103 -4.28 -1.08 15.86
C ARG A 103 -2.77 -1.15 16.07
N TYR A 104 -1.99 -0.82 15.04
CA TYR A 104 -0.54 -0.77 15.13
C TYR A 104 -0.06 0.29 16.15
N ASP A 105 -0.58 1.51 16.08
CA ASP A 105 -0.19 2.61 16.96
C ASP A 105 -0.56 2.34 18.42
N ALA A 106 -1.73 1.74 18.68
CA ALA A 106 -2.14 1.33 20.03
C ALA A 106 -1.19 0.28 20.63
N TYR A 107 -0.70 -0.65 19.82
CA TYR A 107 0.22 -1.71 20.25
C TYR A 107 1.65 -1.19 20.43
N ARG A 108 2.17 -0.40 19.49
CA ARG A 108 3.57 0.04 19.45
C ARG A 108 3.82 1.41 20.07
N LYS A 109 2.79 2.24 20.28
CA LYS A 109 2.91 3.65 20.69
C LYS A 109 3.94 4.36 19.81
N SER A 110 3.72 4.29 18.52
CA SER A 110 4.72 4.63 17.50
C SER A 110 4.87 6.14 17.31
N ASP A 111 6.04 6.53 16.83
CA ASP A 111 6.36 7.89 16.36
C ASP A 111 6.12 8.05 14.85
N ILE A 112 5.21 7.25 14.28
CA ILE A 112 4.84 7.31 12.86
C ILE A 112 4.32 8.70 12.52
N THR A 113 4.89 9.28 11.48
CA THR A 113 4.55 10.62 10.98
C THR A 113 3.64 10.57 9.75
N HIS A 114 3.76 9.52 8.93
CA HIS A 114 3.05 9.37 7.66
C HIS A 114 2.51 7.95 7.49
N VAL A 115 1.28 7.86 6.99
CA VAL A 115 0.64 6.60 6.60
C VAL A 115 0.54 6.55 5.08
N VAL A 116 1.05 5.49 4.49
CA VAL A 116 1.02 5.24 3.04
C VAL A 116 0.15 4.02 2.78
N GLY A 117 -0.95 4.20 2.05
CA GLY A 117 -1.76 3.10 1.54
C GLY A 117 -1.30 2.69 0.15
N ILE A 118 -1.08 1.40 -0.08
CA ILE A 118 -0.71 0.83 -1.38
C ILE A 118 -1.72 -0.23 -1.75
N GLN A 119 -2.45 -0.06 -2.86
CA GLN A 119 -3.40 -1.06 -3.34
C GLN A 119 -2.70 -2.07 -4.26
N PRO A 120 -2.76 -3.40 -3.98
CA PRO A 120 -2.07 -4.42 -4.77
C PRO A 120 -2.45 -4.49 -6.24
N ASP A 121 -3.64 -4.05 -6.59
CA ASP A 121 -4.17 -4.10 -7.95
C ASP A 121 -3.56 -3.07 -8.94
N HIS A 122 -2.44 -2.47 -8.57
CA HIS A 122 -1.67 -1.56 -9.41
C HIS A 122 -0.18 -1.97 -9.38
N PRO A 123 0.23 -3.07 -10.03
CA PRO A 123 1.59 -3.61 -9.88
C PRO A 123 2.65 -2.90 -10.72
N ASP A 124 2.27 -2.26 -11.81
CA ASP A 124 3.13 -1.62 -12.81
C ASP A 124 3.40 -0.12 -12.53
N ARG A 125 3.55 0.23 -11.23
CA ARG A 125 3.90 1.59 -10.80
C ARG A 125 5.26 2.00 -11.31
N THR A 126 5.37 3.23 -11.80
CA THR A 126 6.63 3.78 -12.30
C THR A 126 7.25 4.84 -11.37
N ASN A 127 6.46 5.41 -10.48
CA ASN A 127 6.95 6.40 -9.52
C ASN A 127 7.76 5.74 -8.40
N ASN A 128 8.87 6.38 -8.01
CA ASN A 128 9.62 6.01 -6.81
C ASN A 128 8.84 6.45 -5.56
N LEU A 129 8.68 5.55 -4.58
CA LEU A 129 7.89 5.84 -3.37
C LEU A 129 8.51 6.95 -2.51
N ASP A 130 9.83 7.01 -2.42
CA ASP A 130 10.50 8.07 -1.66
C ASP A 130 10.30 9.45 -2.28
N ASP A 131 10.31 9.53 -3.62
CA ASP A 131 10.06 10.79 -4.32
C ASP A 131 8.61 11.25 -4.12
N MET A 132 7.66 10.32 -4.08
CA MET A 132 6.26 10.63 -3.76
C MET A 132 6.11 11.15 -2.32
N ILE A 133 6.78 10.51 -1.36
CA ILE A 133 6.76 10.96 0.05
C ILE A 133 7.42 12.33 0.18
N ARG A 134 8.56 12.58 -0.49
CA ARG A 134 9.21 13.90 -0.50
C ARG A 134 8.33 14.96 -1.15
N TYR A 135 7.73 14.66 -2.29
CA TYR A 135 6.78 15.56 -2.97
C TYR A 135 5.61 15.95 -2.05
N PHE A 136 5.05 14.97 -1.33
CA PHE A 136 4.00 15.21 -0.33
C PHE A 136 4.46 16.20 0.75
N ILE A 137 5.66 16.01 1.29
CA ILE A 137 6.22 16.83 2.39
C ILE A 137 6.56 18.23 1.91
N ASP A 138 7.25 18.37 0.77
CA ASP A 138 7.73 19.64 0.24
C ASP A 138 6.57 20.57 -0.13
N ASN A 139 5.46 20.00 -0.63
CA ASN A 139 4.24 20.75 -0.92
C ASN A 139 3.35 20.94 0.31
N LYS A 140 3.74 20.41 1.47
CA LYS A 140 3.01 20.53 2.74
C LYS A 140 1.57 20.00 2.66
N TYR A 141 1.35 18.95 1.89
CA TYR A 141 0.05 18.29 1.83
C TYR A 141 -0.28 17.60 3.15
N ASP A 142 -1.56 17.41 3.40
CA ASP A 142 -2.08 16.63 4.53
C ASP A 142 -2.56 15.25 4.06
N ASP A 143 -3.00 15.18 2.80
CA ASP A 143 -3.47 13.98 2.09
C ASP A 143 -3.03 14.09 0.62
N LEU A 144 -2.51 13.02 0.05
CA LEU A 144 -2.16 12.92 -1.37
C LEU A 144 -2.76 11.65 -1.94
N VAL A 145 -3.38 11.76 -3.10
CA VAL A 145 -3.91 10.62 -3.85
C VAL A 145 -3.31 10.59 -5.26
N THR A 146 -3.11 9.39 -5.78
CA THR A 146 -2.67 9.22 -7.16
C THR A 146 -3.85 9.37 -8.13
N VAL A 147 -3.52 9.87 -9.32
CA VAL A 147 -4.44 10.04 -10.45
C VAL A 147 -3.83 9.47 -11.72
N ASP A 148 -4.68 9.02 -12.63
CA ASP A 148 -4.30 8.64 -13.98
C ASP A 148 -4.02 9.87 -14.88
N ARG A 149 -3.65 9.64 -16.14
CA ARG A 149 -3.42 10.70 -17.14
C ARG A 149 -4.63 11.58 -17.43
N PHE A 150 -5.81 11.16 -17.05
CA PHE A 150 -7.06 11.91 -17.21
C PHE A 150 -7.46 12.70 -15.95
N GLY A 151 -6.63 12.61 -14.88
CA GLY A 151 -6.90 13.25 -13.60
C GLY A 151 -7.90 12.49 -12.73
N THR A 152 -8.26 11.24 -13.10
CA THR A 152 -9.15 10.40 -12.31
C THR A 152 -8.37 9.70 -11.19
N ARG A 153 -8.90 9.71 -9.98
CA ARG A 153 -8.28 8.98 -8.86
C ARG A 153 -8.26 7.49 -9.16
N ASN A 154 -7.07 6.91 -9.17
CA ASN A 154 -6.89 5.48 -9.44
C ASN A 154 -6.69 4.63 -8.18
N GLY A 155 -6.37 5.24 -7.04
CA GLY A 155 -6.21 4.53 -5.77
C GLY A 155 -4.90 3.77 -5.61
N SER A 156 -3.97 3.86 -6.56
CA SER A 156 -2.68 3.16 -6.51
C SER A 156 -1.94 3.42 -5.20
N ILE A 157 -1.77 4.70 -4.86
CA ILE A 157 -1.13 5.15 -3.63
C ILE A 157 -1.93 6.29 -2.98
N ARG A 158 -1.98 6.27 -1.65
CA ARG A 158 -2.44 7.38 -0.83
C ARG A 158 -1.44 7.66 0.27
N ILE A 159 -1.07 8.92 0.48
CA ILE A 159 -0.18 9.35 1.56
C ILE A 159 -0.94 10.34 2.44
N VAL A 160 -0.98 10.08 3.76
CA VAL A 160 -1.71 10.91 4.73
C VAL A 160 -0.81 11.15 5.95
N LYS A 161 -0.85 12.35 6.53
CA LYS A 161 -0.23 12.58 7.84
C LYS A 161 -0.90 11.72 8.91
N ALA A 162 -0.09 11.04 9.72
CA ALA A 162 -0.58 10.14 10.75
C ALA A 162 -1.51 10.84 11.78
N GLU A 163 -1.30 12.11 12.05
CA GLU A 163 -2.15 12.90 12.96
C GLU A 163 -3.61 12.97 12.52
N TYR A 164 -3.88 13.07 11.20
CA TYR A 164 -5.25 13.07 10.68
C TYR A 164 -5.91 11.70 10.83
N VAL A 165 -5.15 10.62 10.63
CA VAL A 165 -5.64 9.26 10.84
C VAL A 165 -5.95 9.00 12.31
N LYS A 166 -5.06 9.43 13.23
CA LYS A 166 -5.26 9.31 14.69
C LYS A 166 -6.52 10.02 15.18
N ASN A 167 -6.67 11.26 14.73
CA ASN A 167 -7.71 12.16 15.24
C ASN A 167 -9.06 12.02 14.49
N GLY A 168 -9.09 11.27 13.38
CA GLY A 168 -10.27 11.15 12.53
C GLY A 168 -10.72 12.51 11.93
N THR A 169 -9.76 13.42 11.71
CA THR A 169 -10.01 14.76 11.20
C THR A 169 -9.88 14.81 9.69
N MET A 170 -10.57 15.75 9.06
CA MET A 170 -10.48 15.96 7.61
C MET A 170 -9.24 16.80 7.27
N SER A 171 -8.53 16.38 6.24
CA SER A 171 -7.43 17.13 5.64
C SER A 171 -7.95 18.32 4.83
N ARG A 172 -7.21 19.43 4.87
CA ARG A 172 -7.52 20.65 4.11
C ARG A 172 -6.62 20.86 2.90
N ARG A 173 -5.43 20.24 2.90
CA ARG A 173 -4.44 20.35 1.81
C ARG A 173 -4.31 19.01 1.14
N VAL A 174 -5.18 18.77 0.15
CA VAL A 174 -5.18 17.55 -0.65
C VAL A 174 -4.37 17.79 -1.91
N GLY A 175 -3.34 16.97 -2.11
CA GLY A 175 -2.54 16.95 -3.33
C GLY A 175 -2.91 15.77 -4.23
N THR A 176 -2.54 15.89 -5.50
CA THR A 176 -2.59 14.79 -6.45
C THR A 176 -1.24 14.57 -7.08
N MET A 177 -0.94 13.33 -7.46
CA MET A 177 0.25 12.97 -8.21
C MET A 177 -0.11 11.98 -9.32
N LEU A 178 0.44 12.21 -10.51
CA LEU A 178 0.25 11.30 -11.63
C LEU A 178 0.94 9.96 -11.34
N ASP A 179 0.20 8.87 -11.44
CA ASP A 179 0.70 7.49 -11.42
C ASP A 179 -0.13 6.70 -12.42
N ASP A 180 0.31 6.69 -13.68
CA ASP A 180 -0.45 6.15 -14.80
C ASP A 180 -0.21 4.65 -14.93
N CYS A 181 -0.55 3.92 -13.89
CA CYS A 181 -0.46 2.47 -13.79
C CYS A 181 -1.81 1.77 -14.04
N THR A 182 -1.76 0.50 -14.37
CA THR A 182 -2.94 -0.31 -14.65
C THR A 182 -3.72 -0.61 -13.38
N ASN A 183 -5.02 -0.31 -13.36
CA ASN A 183 -5.93 -0.72 -12.30
C ASN A 183 -6.61 -2.05 -12.70
N ILE A 184 -6.22 -3.14 -12.06
CA ILE A 184 -6.63 -4.49 -12.44
C ILE A 184 -8.05 -4.80 -11.99
N HIS A 185 -8.93 -5.04 -12.98
CA HIS A 185 -10.31 -5.48 -12.80
C HIS A 185 -10.67 -6.71 -13.65
N SER A 186 -9.88 -7.02 -14.68
CA SER A 186 -10.09 -8.11 -15.64
C SER A 186 -8.81 -8.88 -15.94
N GLU A 187 -8.93 -9.98 -16.70
CA GLU A 187 -7.77 -10.74 -17.23
C GLU A 187 -6.97 -9.92 -18.26
N GLU A 188 -7.64 -9.03 -18.98
CA GLU A 188 -7.01 -8.13 -19.96
C GLU A 188 -6.11 -7.11 -19.24
N ASP A 189 -6.57 -6.56 -18.11
CA ASP A 189 -5.77 -5.65 -17.31
C ASP A 189 -4.52 -6.33 -16.73
N LEU A 190 -4.64 -7.61 -16.31
CA LEU A 190 -3.49 -8.40 -15.86
C LEU A 190 -2.42 -8.50 -16.95
N LYS A 191 -2.83 -8.85 -18.17
CA LYS A 191 -1.90 -8.95 -19.32
C LYS A 191 -1.26 -7.61 -19.65
N GLN A 192 -2.04 -6.52 -19.57
CA GLN A 192 -1.51 -5.18 -19.82
C GLN A 192 -0.48 -4.79 -18.77
N ALA A 193 -0.75 -5.03 -17.49
CA ALA A 193 0.18 -4.74 -16.41
C ALA A 193 1.47 -5.56 -16.54
N GLU A 194 1.37 -6.87 -16.89
CA GLU A 194 2.54 -7.72 -17.14
C GLU A 194 3.39 -7.20 -18.30
N MET A 195 2.77 -6.82 -19.40
CA MET A 195 3.48 -6.21 -20.54
C MET A 195 4.18 -4.90 -20.14
N ASN A 196 3.55 -4.07 -19.33
CA ASN A 196 4.14 -2.82 -18.86
C ASN A 196 5.37 -3.08 -17.99
N ILE A 197 5.32 -4.06 -17.08
CA ILE A 197 6.45 -4.46 -16.23
C ILE A 197 7.62 -4.99 -17.07
N GLN A 198 7.35 -5.82 -18.07
CA GLN A 198 8.40 -6.42 -18.91
C GLN A 198 9.06 -5.43 -19.87
N ASN A 199 8.41 -4.31 -20.18
CA ASN A 199 8.93 -3.30 -21.12
C ASN A 199 9.51 -2.05 -20.43
N GLY A 200 9.38 -1.92 -19.12
CA GLY A 200 9.88 -0.78 -18.32
C GLY A 200 11.21 -1.08 -17.71
#